data_72f2e9790363c5c1b31e5055812e25e6
#
_entry.id   72f2e9790363c5c1b31e5055812e25e6
#
_cell.length_a   1.000
_cell.length_b   1.000
_cell.length_c   1.000
_cell.angle_alpha   90.00
_cell.angle_beta   90.00
_cell.angle_gamma   90.00
#
_symmetry.space_group_name_H-M   'P 1'
#
loop_
_entity.id
_entity.type
_entity.pdbx_description
1 polymer ?
#
loop_
_entity_poly.entity_id
_entity_poly.type
_entity_poly.pdbx_seq_one_letter_code
_entity_poly.pdbx_strand_id
1 'polypeptide(L)'
;MTDNRKTTVPGASVGADAVKSSSKINTNIITNSDKQINLQAAKKSNNFGLNTVSMTELYDTVYPPRKPIVNDLLYSGTYLFVGAPKVGKSFFMGQLAYHVAMGLPLWEYEVHQGTVLYLALEDDYARLQRRLSRMFGVEETSNLYFATQAKSVSEGLDQQLEGFIREHPDVRLIIIDTLQKVREIGGDRYSYASDYEIVTKLKTFSDRYGICLLVVHHTRKMEAEDSFDMISGTNGLLGAADGAFIMQKKRRTDNTALLDIVGRDQPDQELTLEFNRERCVWEFQGAETERWKLPPDPLLETVAKMLSPEQPEWSGTPTELLERLSGVSIQANILTRKLNVSADRLYNDYGIRYESRRTHEGRVVKLTLENSGA
;
A
#
# COMPACT_ATOMS: atom_id res chain seq x y z
N MET A 1 -4.59 15.09 74.86
CA MET A 1 -4.17 16.43 75.24
C MET A 1 -3.94 17.11 73.89
N THR A 2 -4.98 17.76 73.38
CA THR A 2 -5.20 19.24 73.37
C THR A 2 -4.09 19.96 72.61
N ASP A 3 -4.29 20.69 71.56
CA ASP A 3 -5.26 21.75 71.42
C ASP A 3 -5.44 22.24 69.97
N ASN A 4 -6.61 22.67 69.68
CA ASN A 4 -7.08 23.47 68.56
C ASN A 4 -6.43 24.84 68.46
N ARG A 5 -6.28 25.41 67.27
CA ARG A 5 -6.78 26.78 66.98
C ARG A 5 -6.95 27.07 65.49
N LYS A 6 -8.18 27.38 65.16
CA LYS A 6 -8.63 28.12 63.96
C LYS A 6 -8.14 29.56 64.01
N THR A 7 -7.86 30.18 62.89
CA THR A 7 -8.20 31.59 62.65
C THR A 7 -8.53 31.85 61.15
N THR A 8 -9.54 32.64 61.02
CA THR A 8 -10.35 33.03 59.91
C THR A 8 -9.73 34.14 59.05
N VAL A 9 -10.23 34.15 57.81
CA VAL A 9 -10.24 35.08 56.67
C VAL A 9 -10.36 36.60 57.06
N PRO A 10 -9.91 37.57 56.20
CA PRO A 10 -10.82 38.08 55.19
C PRO A 10 -10.19 38.42 53.82
N GLY A 11 -11.10 38.45 52.83
CA GLY A 11 -10.90 38.69 51.45
C GLY A 11 -10.68 40.14 51.01
N ALA A 12 -10.32 40.26 49.75
CA ALA A 12 -10.60 41.44 48.92
C ALA A 12 -10.59 41.03 47.44
N SER A 13 -11.69 41.35 46.82
CA SER A 13 -11.90 41.33 45.38
C SER A 13 -11.10 42.41 44.68
N VAL A 14 -10.67 42.25 43.44
CA VAL A 14 -10.79 43.19 42.31
C VAL A 14 -10.09 42.65 41.05
N GLY A 15 -10.78 42.71 39.93
CA GLY A 15 -10.26 43.05 38.62
C GLY A 15 -10.04 41.93 37.63
N ALA A 16 -11.05 41.70 36.84
CA ALA A 16 -10.93 41.02 35.53
C ALA A 16 -10.18 41.93 34.56
N ASP A 17 -9.18 41.37 33.87
CA ASP A 17 -8.88 41.82 32.52
C ASP A 17 -8.34 40.67 31.69
N ALA A 18 -9.03 40.45 30.58
CA ALA A 18 -8.79 39.41 29.61
C ALA A 18 -7.61 39.76 28.72
N VAL A 19 -6.64 38.88 28.62
CA VAL A 19 -5.74 38.85 27.46
C VAL A 19 -5.95 37.52 26.74
N LYS A 20 -6.77 37.58 25.70
CA LYS A 20 -6.86 36.57 24.68
C LYS A 20 -5.58 36.60 23.81
N SER A 21 -4.66 35.73 24.05
CA SER A 21 -3.66 35.40 23.03
C SER A 21 -4.12 34.13 22.30
N SER A 22 -4.71 34.33 21.13
CA SER A 22 -5.04 33.27 20.19
C SER A 22 -3.76 32.73 19.54
N SER A 23 -3.25 31.60 20.01
CA SER A 23 -2.36 30.79 19.21
C SER A 23 -3.19 30.04 18.14
N LYS A 24 -3.25 30.60 16.94
CA LYS A 24 -3.68 29.89 15.76
C LYS A 24 -2.65 28.79 15.46
N ILE A 25 -2.87 27.60 15.96
CA ILE A 25 -2.20 26.40 15.45
C ILE A 25 -2.81 26.14 14.06
N ASN A 26 -1.97 26.28 13.05
CA ASN A 26 -2.26 25.99 11.65
C ASN A 26 -2.53 24.47 11.51
N THR A 27 -3.79 24.06 11.60
CA THR A 27 -4.30 22.74 11.24
C THR A 27 -4.67 22.72 9.75
N ASN A 28 -3.69 22.89 8.87
CA ASN A 28 -3.90 22.77 7.44
C ASN A 28 -2.73 22.04 6.80
N ILE A 29 -2.58 20.74 7.09
CA ILE A 29 -1.96 19.77 6.19
C ILE A 29 -2.68 18.43 6.43
N ILE A 30 -3.95 18.39 6.11
CA ILE A 30 -4.62 17.16 5.70
C ILE A 30 -4.80 17.34 4.20
N THR A 31 -4.12 16.52 3.42
CA THR A 31 -4.10 16.59 1.97
C THR A 31 -5.52 16.59 1.41
N ASN A 32 -5.75 17.37 0.36
CA ASN A 32 -7.06 17.53 -0.29
C ASN A 32 -7.69 16.21 -0.80
N SER A 33 -6.95 15.10 -0.82
CA SER A 33 -7.42 13.76 -1.17
C SER A 33 -8.43 13.21 -0.16
N ASP A 34 -8.16 13.33 1.15
CA ASP A 34 -9.04 12.76 2.18
C ASP A 34 -10.37 13.53 2.31
N LYS A 35 -10.34 14.83 2.02
CA LYS A 35 -11.58 15.62 1.98
C LYS A 35 -12.46 15.28 0.78
N GLN A 36 -11.92 14.85 -0.35
CA GLN A 36 -12.73 14.50 -1.53
C GLN A 36 -13.40 13.14 -1.39
N ILE A 37 -12.77 12.15 -0.79
CA ILE A 37 -13.38 10.83 -0.53
C ILE A 37 -14.49 10.96 0.52
N ASN A 38 -14.30 11.76 1.58
CA ASN A 38 -15.30 11.93 2.64
C ASN A 38 -16.45 12.89 2.28
N LEU A 39 -16.26 13.83 1.36
CA LEU A 39 -17.32 14.81 1.00
C LEU A 39 -18.32 14.25 -0.02
N GLN A 40 -17.97 13.23 -0.81
CA GLN A 40 -18.93 12.57 -1.70
C GLN A 40 -19.69 11.41 -1.02
N ALA A 41 -19.10 10.75 -0.03
CA ALA A 41 -19.75 9.72 0.78
C ALA A 41 -20.82 10.31 1.76
N ALA A 42 -20.76 11.59 2.08
CA ALA A 42 -21.66 12.22 3.04
C ALA A 42 -23.05 12.61 2.50
N LYS A 43 -23.37 12.35 1.24
CA LYS A 43 -24.65 12.72 0.62
C LYS A 43 -25.49 11.53 0.20
N LYS A 44 -25.94 10.73 1.11
CA LYS A 44 -27.17 9.93 1.17
C LYS A 44 -27.02 8.81 2.20
N SER A 45 -27.25 9.10 3.48
CA SER A 45 -27.64 8.03 4.38
C SER A 45 -29.05 7.59 3.97
N ASN A 46 -29.14 6.48 3.26
CA ASN A 46 -30.42 5.79 3.13
C ASN A 46 -30.87 5.38 4.53
N ASN A 47 -32.19 5.35 4.77
CA ASN A 47 -32.82 5.00 6.06
C ASN A 47 -32.42 3.60 6.63
N PHE A 48 -31.51 2.87 5.99
CA PHE A 48 -31.07 1.53 6.35
C PHE A 48 -29.66 1.43 6.93
N GLY A 49 -28.94 2.55 7.13
CA GLY A 49 -27.58 2.57 7.69
C GLY A 49 -26.50 1.97 6.77
N LEU A 50 -26.81 1.63 5.52
CA LEU A 50 -25.86 1.15 4.53
C LEU A 50 -25.39 2.30 3.63
N ASN A 51 -24.08 2.44 3.44
CA ASN A 51 -23.52 3.30 2.42
C ASN A 51 -23.60 2.59 1.07
N THR A 52 -24.53 3.00 0.23
CA THR A 52 -24.73 2.40 -1.10
C THR A 52 -24.48 3.42 -2.18
N VAL A 53 -23.90 2.95 -3.29
CA VAL A 53 -23.78 3.68 -4.55
C VAL A 53 -24.49 2.91 -5.65
N SER A 54 -25.15 3.63 -6.56
CA SER A 54 -25.74 3.01 -7.74
C SER A 54 -24.64 2.66 -8.77
N MET A 55 -24.90 1.72 -9.68
CA MET A 55 -23.97 1.40 -10.76
C MET A 55 -23.63 2.63 -11.61
N THR A 56 -24.59 3.54 -11.79
CA THR A 56 -24.37 4.80 -12.50
C THR A 56 -23.38 5.69 -11.74
N GLU A 57 -23.56 5.85 -10.43
CA GLU A 57 -22.64 6.62 -9.59
C GLU A 57 -21.25 5.98 -9.55
N LEU A 58 -21.18 4.65 -9.52
CA LEU A 58 -19.92 3.91 -9.58
C LEU A 58 -19.11 4.25 -10.84
N TYR A 59 -19.76 4.21 -12.03
CA TYR A 59 -19.11 4.55 -13.28
C TYR A 59 -18.88 6.06 -13.49
N ASP A 60 -19.66 6.89 -12.83
CA ASP A 60 -19.50 8.34 -12.89
C ASP A 60 -18.43 8.89 -11.92
N THR A 61 -17.86 8.02 -11.07
CA THR A 61 -16.82 8.36 -10.09
C THR A 61 -15.46 7.86 -10.57
N VAL A 62 -14.43 8.70 -10.39
CA VAL A 62 -13.03 8.29 -10.59
C VAL A 62 -12.51 7.77 -9.26
N TYR A 63 -12.11 6.51 -9.22
CA TYR A 63 -11.42 5.94 -8.08
C TYR A 63 -9.90 6.07 -8.27
N PRO A 64 -9.14 6.40 -7.22
CA PRO A 64 -7.70 6.49 -7.34
C PRO A 64 -7.11 5.14 -7.72
N PRO A 65 -6.14 5.11 -8.64
CA PRO A 65 -5.46 3.86 -9.01
C PRO A 65 -4.69 3.28 -7.83
N ARG A 66 -4.57 1.96 -7.80
CA ARG A 66 -3.61 1.31 -6.89
C ARG A 66 -2.21 1.68 -7.31
N LYS A 67 -1.45 2.23 -6.36
CA LYS A 67 -0.08 2.66 -6.63
C LYS A 67 0.84 1.44 -6.72
N PRO A 68 1.59 1.26 -7.81
CA PRO A 68 2.60 0.23 -7.84
C PRO A 68 3.74 0.56 -6.88
N ILE A 69 4.28 -0.45 -6.23
CA ILE A 69 5.51 -0.41 -5.45
C ILE A 69 6.64 -1.00 -6.30
N VAL A 70 6.33 -2.15 -6.92
CA VAL A 70 7.12 -2.80 -7.95
C VAL A 70 6.17 -3.14 -9.09
N ASN A 71 6.40 -2.57 -10.26
CA ASN A 71 5.53 -2.75 -11.43
C ASN A 71 5.32 -4.23 -11.73
N ASP A 72 4.10 -4.61 -12.09
CA ASP A 72 3.68 -5.97 -12.42
C ASP A 72 3.84 -7.00 -11.28
N LEU A 73 4.35 -6.59 -10.09
CA LEU A 73 4.69 -7.50 -9.01
C LEU A 73 4.01 -7.17 -7.68
N LEU A 74 4.02 -5.91 -7.24
CA LEU A 74 3.54 -5.50 -5.92
C LEU A 74 2.91 -4.11 -5.96
N TYR A 75 1.70 -4.00 -5.42
CA TYR A 75 0.91 -2.76 -5.38
C TYR A 75 0.56 -2.35 -3.96
N SER A 76 -0.02 -1.17 -3.79
CA SER A 76 -0.63 -0.78 -2.51
C SER A 76 -1.75 -1.77 -2.13
N GLY A 77 -1.84 -2.11 -0.84
CA GLY A 77 -2.74 -3.14 -0.31
C GLY A 77 -2.04 -4.03 0.71
N THR A 78 -2.68 -5.12 1.10
CA THR A 78 -2.10 -6.07 2.06
C THR A 78 -1.79 -7.40 1.37
N TYR A 79 -0.54 -7.80 1.43
CA TYR A 79 -0.03 -9.03 0.83
C TYR A 79 0.59 -9.95 1.89
N LEU A 80 0.43 -11.24 1.70
CA LEU A 80 1.11 -12.26 2.50
C LEU A 80 2.39 -12.71 1.79
N PHE A 81 3.50 -12.82 2.53
CA PHE A 81 4.71 -13.48 2.04
C PHE A 81 4.93 -14.77 2.82
N VAL A 82 4.74 -15.89 2.16
CA VAL A 82 4.59 -17.18 2.80
C VAL A 82 5.70 -18.14 2.39
N GLY A 83 6.10 -19.03 3.27
CA GLY A 83 7.07 -20.07 2.97
C GLY A 83 7.60 -20.76 4.22
N ALA A 84 8.22 -21.92 4.03
CA ALA A 84 8.79 -22.71 5.10
C ALA A 84 9.84 -21.92 5.93
N PRO A 85 10.04 -22.21 7.21
CA PRO A 85 11.14 -21.65 7.98
C PRO A 85 12.48 -21.88 7.30
N LYS A 86 13.35 -20.85 7.26
CA LYS A 86 14.70 -20.91 6.69
C LYS A 86 14.76 -21.07 5.16
N VAL A 87 13.67 -20.82 4.43
CA VAL A 87 13.68 -20.83 2.95
C VAL A 87 14.40 -19.60 2.36
N GLY A 88 14.58 -18.54 3.14
CA GLY A 88 15.25 -17.30 2.71
C GLY A 88 14.36 -16.06 2.64
N LYS A 89 13.17 -16.11 3.22
CA LYS A 89 12.20 -14.99 3.22
C LYS A 89 12.79 -13.67 3.68
N SER A 90 13.46 -13.65 4.85
CA SER A 90 14.00 -12.40 5.42
C SER A 90 15.15 -11.81 4.59
N PHE A 91 15.85 -12.61 3.78
CA PHE A 91 16.79 -12.08 2.78
C PHE A 91 16.05 -11.38 1.65
N PHE A 92 14.97 -11.99 1.16
CA PHE A 92 14.14 -11.37 0.13
C PHE A 92 13.46 -10.10 0.67
N MET A 93 12.96 -10.10 1.90
CA MET A 93 12.40 -8.90 2.55
C MET A 93 13.42 -7.76 2.64
N GLY A 94 14.65 -8.06 3.04
CA GLY A 94 15.74 -7.07 3.06
C GLY A 94 16.08 -6.54 1.68
N GLN A 95 16.10 -7.43 0.67
CA GLN A 95 16.36 -7.07 -0.74
C GLN A 95 15.25 -6.14 -1.27
N LEU A 96 14.00 -6.54 -1.16
CA LEU A 96 12.85 -5.72 -1.58
C LEU A 96 12.84 -4.36 -0.89
N ALA A 97 13.03 -4.34 0.44
CA ALA A 97 13.06 -3.12 1.23
C ALA A 97 14.14 -2.14 0.75
N TYR A 98 15.33 -2.64 0.48
CA TYR A 98 16.46 -1.83 -0.02
C TYR A 98 16.16 -1.27 -1.42
N HIS A 99 15.68 -2.12 -2.34
CA HIS A 99 15.36 -1.68 -3.70
C HIS A 99 14.27 -0.60 -3.72
N VAL A 100 13.21 -0.73 -2.90
CA VAL A 100 12.15 0.27 -2.79
C VAL A 100 12.68 1.57 -2.17
N ALA A 101 13.49 1.49 -1.12
CA ALA A 101 14.05 2.67 -0.48
C ALA A 101 15.02 3.45 -1.38
N MET A 102 15.77 2.75 -2.22
CA MET A 102 16.75 3.33 -3.13
C MET A 102 16.17 3.69 -4.52
N GLY A 103 14.99 3.20 -4.88
CA GLY A 103 14.42 3.34 -6.23
C GLY A 103 15.19 2.54 -7.28
N LEU A 104 15.86 1.45 -6.88
CA LEU A 104 16.61 0.59 -7.78
C LEU A 104 15.71 -0.51 -8.33
N PRO A 105 15.80 -0.87 -9.62
CA PRO A 105 15.04 -1.98 -10.17
C PRO A 105 15.23 -3.27 -9.37
N LEU A 106 14.14 -3.97 -9.07
CA LEU A 106 14.19 -5.32 -8.49
C LEU A 106 14.18 -6.31 -9.65
N TRP A 107 15.36 -6.87 -9.97
CA TRP A 107 15.58 -7.67 -11.17
C TRP A 107 15.25 -6.86 -12.43
N GLU A 108 14.27 -7.30 -13.22
CA GLU A 108 13.78 -6.60 -14.42
C GLU A 108 12.56 -5.71 -14.16
N TYR A 109 12.09 -5.67 -12.90
CA TYR A 109 10.89 -4.91 -12.52
C TYR A 109 11.26 -3.50 -12.07
N GLU A 110 10.57 -2.52 -12.62
CA GLU A 110 10.69 -1.13 -12.20
C GLU A 110 10.15 -0.94 -10.77
N VAL A 111 10.85 -0.15 -9.97
CA VAL A 111 10.52 0.11 -8.56
C VAL A 111 10.22 1.58 -8.35
N HIS A 112 9.13 1.86 -7.67
CA HIS A 112 8.76 3.22 -7.27
C HIS A 112 9.36 3.53 -5.90
N GLN A 113 10.33 4.45 -5.88
CA GLN A 113 11.03 4.86 -4.67
C GLN A 113 10.08 5.43 -3.62
N GLY A 114 10.33 5.11 -2.35
CA GLY A 114 9.65 5.69 -1.19
C GLY A 114 10.19 5.16 0.12
N THR A 115 9.73 5.74 1.21
CA THR A 115 10.14 5.32 2.56
C THR A 115 9.60 3.92 2.87
N VAL A 116 10.46 3.08 3.46
CA VAL A 116 10.16 1.70 3.87
C VAL A 116 10.36 1.54 5.37
N LEU A 117 9.37 0.96 6.04
CA LEU A 117 9.49 0.48 7.42
C LEU A 117 9.56 -1.05 7.43
N TYR A 118 10.64 -1.62 7.96
CA TYR A 118 10.79 -3.05 8.14
C TYR A 118 10.74 -3.43 9.63
N LEU A 119 9.63 -3.99 10.07
CA LEU A 119 9.46 -4.58 11.40
C LEU A 119 10.07 -5.98 11.40
N ALA A 120 11.36 -6.07 11.73
CA ALA A 120 12.14 -7.31 11.77
C ALA A 120 12.06 -7.94 13.17
N LEU A 121 10.87 -8.43 13.56
CA LEU A 121 10.51 -8.79 14.93
C LEU A 121 11.10 -10.13 15.42
N GLU A 122 11.75 -10.89 14.53
CA GLU A 122 12.51 -12.10 14.86
C GLU A 122 14.02 -11.87 14.82
N ASP A 123 14.45 -10.62 14.65
CA ASP A 123 15.85 -10.26 14.47
C ASP A 123 16.35 -9.29 15.56
N ASP A 124 17.65 -9.06 15.59
CA ASP A 124 18.30 -8.01 16.35
C ASP A 124 19.09 -7.07 15.42
N TYR A 125 19.36 -5.85 15.90
CA TYR A 125 20.04 -4.83 15.08
C TYR A 125 21.43 -5.26 14.62
N ALA A 126 22.18 -6.01 15.44
CA ALA A 126 23.52 -6.47 15.06
C ALA A 126 23.47 -7.51 13.93
N ARG A 127 22.45 -8.37 13.93
CA ARG A 127 22.22 -9.35 12.88
C ARG A 127 21.73 -8.69 11.59
N LEU A 128 20.83 -7.71 11.70
CA LEU A 128 20.37 -6.90 10.57
C LEU A 128 21.55 -6.16 9.92
N GLN A 129 22.36 -5.48 10.71
CA GLN A 129 23.55 -4.76 10.23
C GLN A 129 24.51 -5.67 9.45
N ARG A 130 24.86 -6.82 10.01
CA ARG A 130 25.75 -7.81 9.31
C ARG A 130 25.13 -8.37 8.04
N ARG A 131 23.82 -8.60 8.03
CA ARG A 131 23.11 -9.08 6.86
C ARG A 131 23.10 -8.03 5.77
N LEU A 132 22.66 -6.81 6.07
CA LEU A 132 22.54 -5.74 5.09
C LEU A 132 23.90 -5.31 4.54
N SER A 133 24.95 -5.22 5.38
CA SER A 133 26.30 -4.91 4.91
C SER A 133 26.86 -5.98 3.95
N ARG A 134 26.48 -7.24 4.14
CA ARG A 134 26.86 -8.31 3.22
C ARG A 134 26.07 -8.24 1.91
N MET A 135 24.81 -7.84 1.96
CA MET A 135 23.93 -7.76 0.79
C MET A 135 24.25 -6.54 -0.10
N PHE A 136 24.50 -5.40 0.51
CA PHE A 136 24.49 -4.09 -0.17
C PHE A 136 25.74 -3.24 0.12
N GLY A 137 26.64 -3.72 0.97
CA GLY A 137 27.76 -2.90 1.42
C GLY A 137 27.36 -1.97 2.56
N VAL A 138 28.01 -0.78 2.62
CA VAL A 138 27.81 0.21 3.69
C VAL A 138 27.28 1.55 3.16
N GLU A 139 26.57 1.51 2.05
CA GLU A 139 25.95 2.69 1.47
C GLU A 139 24.81 3.21 2.34
N GLU A 140 24.70 4.52 2.44
CA GLU A 140 23.69 5.18 3.25
C GLU A 140 22.36 5.31 2.50
N THR A 141 21.25 5.10 3.21
CA THR A 141 19.92 5.48 2.76
C THR A 141 19.09 6.01 3.92
N SER A 142 18.46 7.15 3.73
CA SER A 142 17.55 7.76 4.70
C SER A 142 16.12 7.25 4.61
N ASN A 143 15.81 6.40 3.63
CA ASN A 143 14.45 5.96 3.34
C ASN A 143 14.14 4.54 3.84
N LEU A 144 15.06 3.88 4.56
CA LEU A 144 14.89 2.52 5.07
C LEU A 144 15.04 2.48 6.59
N TYR A 145 13.95 2.17 7.26
CA TYR A 145 13.84 2.14 8.71
C TYR A 145 13.59 0.73 9.22
N PHE A 146 14.19 0.41 10.38
CA PHE A 146 14.05 -0.90 11.03
C PHE A 146 13.53 -0.76 12.44
N ALA A 147 12.62 -1.68 12.84
CA ALA A 147 12.25 -1.89 14.23
C ALA A 147 12.28 -3.38 14.55
N THR A 148 12.87 -3.73 15.72
CA THR A 148 12.93 -5.12 16.20
C THR A 148 11.88 -5.41 17.26
N GLN A 149 11.05 -4.44 17.59
CA GLN A 149 9.93 -4.55 18.52
C GLN A 149 8.75 -3.75 18.00
N ALA A 150 7.54 -4.28 18.17
CA ALA A 150 6.28 -3.62 17.90
C ALA A 150 5.21 -4.13 18.86
N LYS A 151 4.14 -3.36 19.03
CA LYS A 151 2.94 -3.79 19.72
C LYS A 151 2.19 -4.83 18.90
N SER A 152 1.32 -5.61 19.56
CA SER A 152 0.36 -6.46 18.85
C SER A 152 -0.75 -5.60 18.19
N VAL A 153 -1.48 -6.21 17.26
CA VAL A 153 -2.59 -5.54 16.54
C VAL A 153 -3.69 -5.06 17.50
N SER A 154 -3.90 -5.77 18.62
CA SER A 154 -4.87 -5.38 19.66
C SER A 154 -4.35 -4.33 20.63
N GLU A 155 -3.02 -4.21 20.78
CA GLU A 155 -2.40 -3.29 21.75
C GLU A 155 -1.98 -1.95 21.14
N GLY A 156 -2.29 -1.68 19.88
CA GLY A 156 -2.07 -0.41 19.21
C GLY A 156 -0.90 -0.39 18.23
N LEU A 157 -0.66 -1.48 17.50
CA LEU A 157 0.24 -1.50 16.34
C LEU A 157 -0.18 -0.45 15.32
N ASP A 158 -1.48 -0.33 15.04
CA ASP A 158 -2.05 0.65 14.14
C ASP A 158 -1.63 2.08 14.51
N GLN A 159 -1.68 2.45 15.78
CA GLN A 159 -1.25 3.76 16.29
C GLN A 159 0.26 3.99 16.10
N GLN A 160 1.08 2.94 16.27
CA GLN A 160 2.52 3.04 16.00
C GLN A 160 2.79 3.29 14.52
N LEU A 161 2.11 2.54 13.64
CA LEU A 161 2.23 2.71 12.19
C LEU A 161 1.70 4.07 11.71
N GLU A 162 0.58 4.55 12.27
CA GLU A 162 0.07 5.90 12.02
C GLU A 162 1.07 7.00 12.42
N GLY A 163 1.72 6.82 13.57
CA GLY A 163 2.78 7.73 14.01
C GLY A 163 3.91 7.81 12.99
N PHE A 164 4.40 6.66 12.54
CA PHE A 164 5.46 6.57 11.54
C PHE A 164 5.05 7.20 10.19
N ILE A 165 3.83 6.92 9.69
CA ILE A 165 3.34 7.50 8.43
C ILE A 165 3.19 9.04 8.52
N ARG A 166 2.84 9.59 9.71
CA ARG A 166 2.79 11.05 9.91
C ARG A 166 4.16 11.70 9.84
N GLU A 167 5.19 11.03 10.31
CA GLU A 167 6.59 11.50 10.25
C GLU A 167 7.19 11.30 8.85
N HIS A 168 6.72 10.28 8.12
CA HIS A 168 7.19 9.90 6.78
C HIS A 168 6.02 9.78 5.80
N PRO A 169 5.50 10.90 5.27
CA PRO A 169 4.31 10.89 4.40
C PRO A 169 4.53 10.24 3.02
N ASP A 170 5.76 9.93 2.66
CA ASP A 170 6.18 9.22 1.44
C ASP A 170 6.33 7.70 1.65
N VAL A 171 5.86 7.15 2.78
CA VAL A 171 5.86 5.70 3.03
C VAL A 171 5.11 4.97 1.92
N ARG A 172 5.77 3.99 1.32
CA ARG A 172 5.18 3.11 0.31
C ARG A 172 5.03 1.67 0.77
N LEU A 173 5.97 1.19 1.58
CA LEU A 173 6.04 -0.21 1.98
C LEU A 173 6.28 -0.34 3.48
N ILE A 174 5.46 -1.15 4.13
CA ILE A 174 5.71 -1.62 5.51
C ILE A 174 5.79 -3.15 5.47
N ILE A 175 6.90 -3.70 5.95
CA ILE A 175 7.11 -5.15 6.06
C ILE A 175 6.95 -5.56 7.51
N ILE A 176 6.14 -6.59 7.78
CA ILE A 176 5.95 -7.19 9.10
C ILE A 176 6.52 -8.62 9.08
N ASP A 177 7.68 -8.83 9.66
CA ASP A 177 8.35 -10.13 9.72
C ASP A 177 8.50 -10.57 11.20
N THR A 178 7.55 -11.34 11.77
CA THR A 178 6.46 -12.06 11.12
C THR A 178 5.08 -11.72 11.71
N LEU A 179 4.01 -12.15 11.02
CA LEU A 179 2.62 -12.07 11.50
C LEU A 179 2.46 -12.62 12.92
N GLN A 180 3.17 -13.70 13.25
CA GLN A 180 3.09 -14.35 14.55
C GLN A 180 3.53 -13.43 15.70
N LYS A 181 4.42 -12.47 15.46
CA LYS A 181 4.94 -11.55 16.48
C LYS A 181 3.99 -10.39 16.80
N VAL A 182 3.06 -10.09 15.90
CA VAL A 182 2.05 -9.02 16.08
C VAL A 182 0.68 -9.57 16.49
N ARG A 183 0.58 -10.90 16.68
CA ARG A 183 -0.59 -11.56 17.27
C ARG A 183 -0.67 -11.30 18.76
N GLU A 184 -1.86 -11.46 19.34
CA GLU A 184 -2.05 -11.44 20.79
C GLU A 184 -1.32 -12.59 21.48
N ILE A 185 -0.64 -12.27 22.56
CA ILE A 185 -0.03 -13.26 23.46
C ILE A 185 -1.07 -13.60 24.53
N GLY A 186 -1.75 -14.72 24.40
CA GLY A 186 -2.60 -15.23 25.46
C GLY A 186 -4.01 -15.62 25.05
N GLY A 187 -4.16 -16.85 24.68
CA GLY A 187 -5.44 -17.54 24.52
C GLY A 187 -5.27 -18.86 23.77
N ASP A 188 -5.94 -19.91 24.21
CA ASP A 188 -6.03 -21.23 23.57
C ASP A 188 -6.67 -21.20 22.15
N ARG A 189 -6.76 -20.02 21.55
CA ARG A 189 -7.43 -19.79 20.26
C ARG A 189 -6.43 -19.41 19.16
N TYR A 190 -5.52 -20.33 18.86
CA TYR A 190 -4.94 -20.38 17.51
C TYR A 190 -6.04 -20.79 16.52
N SER A 191 -7.01 -19.93 16.29
CA SER A 191 -8.11 -20.21 15.38
C SER A 191 -7.89 -19.42 14.09
N TYR A 192 -8.26 -20.04 13.00
CA TYR A 192 -8.46 -19.46 11.69
C TYR A 192 -9.17 -18.07 11.74
N ALA A 193 -10.20 -17.93 12.57
CA ALA A 193 -10.92 -16.67 12.74
C ALA A 193 -10.03 -15.52 13.23
N SER A 194 -9.09 -15.81 14.16
CA SER A 194 -8.16 -14.80 14.69
C SER A 194 -7.21 -14.27 13.62
N ASP A 195 -6.67 -15.14 12.77
CA ASP A 195 -5.76 -14.74 11.69
C ASP A 195 -6.46 -13.93 10.62
N TYR A 196 -7.68 -14.33 10.27
CA TYR A 196 -8.53 -13.59 9.35
C TYR A 196 -8.83 -12.17 9.84
N GLU A 197 -9.19 -12.02 11.12
CA GLU A 197 -9.46 -10.71 11.72
C GLU A 197 -8.22 -9.81 11.72
N ILE A 198 -7.04 -10.35 12.03
CA ILE A 198 -5.79 -9.61 12.02
C ILE A 198 -5.48 -9.10 10.61
N VAL A 199 -5.52 -9.97 9.59
CA VAL A 199 -5.26 -9.57 8.20
C VAL A 199 -6.32 -8.57 7.72
N THR A 200 -7.58 -8.73 8.11
CA THR A 200 -8.65 -7.77 7.79
C THR A 200 -8.40 -6.38 8.40
N LYS A 201 -7.92 -6.31 9.64
CA LYS A 201 -7.54 -5.04 10.28
C LYS A 201 -6.36 -4.39 9.55
N LEU A 202 -5.32 -5.17 9.23
CA LEU A 202 -4.15 -4.70 8.47
C LEU A 202 -4.56 -4.22 7.08
N LYS A 203 -5.48 -4.93 6.40
CA LYS A 203 -6.03 -4.51 5.11
C LYS A 203 -6.78 -3.19 5.21
N THR A 204 -7.65 -3.04 6.20
CA THR A 204 -8.36 -1.77 6.43
C THR A 204 -7.38 -0.62 6.65
N PHE A 205 -6.25 -0.88 7.31
CA PHE A 205 -5.19 0.09 7.52
C PHE A 205 -4.49 0.44 6.21
N SER A 206 -4.03 -0.54 5.43
CA SER A 206 -3.33 -0.30 4.15
C SER A 206 -4.21 0.44 3.15
N ASP A 207 -5.50 0.08 3.05
CA ASP A 207 -6.47 0.73 2.18
C ASP A 207 -6.70 2.20 2.57
N ARG A 208 -6.73 2.50 3.89
CA ARG A 208 -6.87 3.89 4.40
C ARG A 208 -5.72 4.79 4.01
N TYR A 209 -4.49 4.28 4.09
CA TYR A 209 -3.27 5.06 3.85
C TYR A 209 -2.74 4.94 2.42
N GLY A 210 -3.28 4.03 1.60
CA GLY A 210 -2.84 3.79 0.22
C GLY A 210 -1.40 3.30 0.13
N ILE A 211 -0.96 2.49 1.12
CA ILE A 211 0.37 1.91 1.24
C ILE A 211 0.35 0.40 1.03
N CYS A 212 1.50 -0.20 0.82
CA CYS A 212 1.67 -1.65 0.83
C CYS A 212 2.05 -2.15 2.23
N LEU A 213 1.29 -3.12 2.75
CA LEU A 213 1.66 -3.97 3.90
C LEU A 213 2.03 -5.35 3.40
N LEU A 214 3.30 -5.74 3.57
CA LEU A 214 3.78 -7.08 3.24
C LEU A 214 4.03 -7.87 4.52
N VAL A 215 3.20 -8.88 4.76
CA VAL A 215 3.15 -9.62 6.03
C VAL A 215 3.74 -11.01 5.86
N VAL A 216 4.86 -11.27 6.51
CA VAL A 216 5.55 -12.56 6.44
C VAL A 216 4.85 -13.58 7.34
N HIS A 217 4.56 -14.75 6.78
CA HIS A 217 3.95 -15.88 7.47
C HIS A 217 4.70 -17.18 7.21
N HIS A 218 4.69 -18.09 8.20
CA HIS A 218 5.31 -19.40 8.05
C HIS A 218 4.28 -20.47 7.67
N THR A 219 4.59 -21.26 6.63
CA THR A 219 3.79 -22.46 6.33
C THR A 219 4.01 -23.54 7.41
N ARG A 220 2.98 -24.33 7.72
CA ARG A 220 3.16 -25.61 8.39
C ARG A 220 3.70 -26.62 7.37
N LYS A 221 4.43 -27.63 7.87
CA LYS A 221 4.89 -28.74 7.03
C LYS A 221 3.70 -29.62 6.62
N MET A 222 3.10 -29.32 5.48
CA MET A 222 2.19 -30.24 4.79
C MET A 222 2.66 -30.29 3.34
N GLU A 223 2.81 -31.49 2.80
CA GLU A 223 2.95 -31.70 1.36
C GLU A 223 1.52 -31.54 0.79
N ALA A 224 1.32 -30.52 -0.03
CA ALA A 224 0.10 -30.32 -0.78
C ALA A 224 0.45 -30.27 -2.27
N GLU A 225 -0.46 -30.77 -3.10
CA GLU A 225 -0.30 -30.73 -4.56
C GLU A 225 -0.38 -29.29 -5.08
N ASP A 226 -1.13 -28.43 -4.39
CA ASP A 226 -1.21 -26.99 -4.67
C ASP A 226 -0.39 -26.20 -3.63
N SER A 227 0.47 -25.29 -4.11
CA SER A 227 1.29 -24.41 -3.27
C SER A 227 0.44 -23.54 -2.33
N PHE A 228 -0.78 -23.20 -2.74
CA PHE A 228 -1.72 -22.38 -1.96
C PHE A 228 -2.35 -23.14 -0.80
N ASP A 229 -2.54 -24.45 -0.91
CA ASP A 229 -3.02 -25.30 0.17
C ASP A 229 -2.00 -25.45 1.32
N MET A 230 -0.71 -25.16 1.04
CA MET A 230 0.34 -25.14 2.06
C MET A 230 0.29 -23.96 3.01
N ILE A 231 -0.45 -22.92 2.68
CA ILE A 231 -0.75 -21.82 3.59
C ILE A 231 -1.74 -22.36 4.65
N SER A 232 -1.23 -22.99 5.68
CA SER A 232 -1.95 -23.83 6.63
C SER A 232 -3.12 -23.09 7.31
N GLY A 233 -4.27 -23.69 7.23
CA GLY A 233 -5.52 -23.20 7.82
C GLY A 233 -6.11 -22.00 7.05
N THR A 234 -5.80 -21.80 5.79
CA THR A 234 -5.57 -20.48 5.26
C THR A 234 -6.22 -20.15 3.93
N ASN A 235 -7.12 -20.90 3.40
CA ASN A 235 -8.02 -20.34 2.37
C ASN A 235 -8.64 -19.01 2.84
N GLY A 236 -8.72 -18.76 4.14
CA GLY A 236 -9.20 -17.52 4.71
C GLY A 236 -8.16 -16.41 4.86
N LEU A 237 -6.90 -16.70 5.16
CA LEU A 237 -5.89 -15.64 5.18
C LEU A 237 -5.69 -15.05 3.79
N LEU A 238 -5.63 -15.90 2.76
CA LEU A 238 -5.62 -15.45 1.37
C LEU A 238 -6.87 -14.67 1.02
N GLY A 239 -8.05 -15.12 1.45
CA GLY A 239 -9.32 -14.43 1.22
C GLY A 239 -9.37 -13.01 1.82
N ALA A 240 -8.66 -12.76 2.92
CA ALA A 240 -8.59 -11.46 3.57
C ALA A 240 -7.54 -10.51 2.95
N ALA A 241 -6.47 -11.05 2.35
CA ALA A 241 -5.41 -10.27 1.71
C ALA A 241 -5.76 -9.86 0.27
N ASP A 242 -5.01 -8.93 -0.30
CA ASP A 242 -5.10 -8.55 -1.71
C ASP A 242 -4.32 -9.50 -2.62
N GLY A 243 -3.32 -10.19 -2.07
CA GLY A 243 -2.55 -11.20 -2.77
C GLY A 243 -1.55 -11.92 -1.87
N ALA A 244 -0.82 -12.85 -2.44
CA ALA A 244 0.21 -13.60 -1.74
C ALA A 244 1.40 -13.93 -2.63
N PHE A 245 2.55 -14.05 -1.98
CA PHE A 245 3.81 -14.54 -2.51
C PHE A 245 4.17 -15.82 -1.76
N ILE A 246 4.35 -16.93 -2.46
CA ILE A 246 4.64 -18.23 -1.85
C ILE A 246 6.02 -18.68 -2.29
N MET A 247 6.97 -18.66 -1.35
CA MET A 247 8.35 -19.06 -1.64
C MET A 247 8.61 -20.51 -1.25
N GLN A 248 9.00 -21.32 -2.20
CA GLN A 248 9.23 -22.75 -2.04
C GLN A 248 10.61 -23.19 -2.55
N LYS A 249 11.18 -24.22 -1.93
CA LYS A 249 12.36 -24.94 -2.42
C LYS A 249 12.05 -26.42 -2.52
N LYS A 250 12.45 -27.07 -3.62
CA LYS A 250 12.28 -28.53 -3.80
C LYS A 250 13.02 -29.30 -2.70
N ARG A 251 14.23 -28.87 -2.37
CA ARG A 251 15.03 -29.40 -1.25
C ARG A 251 15.58 -28.23 -0.43
N ARG A 252 15.72 -28.43 0.87
CA ARG A 252 16.22 -27.38 1.79
C ARG A 252 17.64 -26.90 1.43
N THR A 253 18.43 -27.76 0.81
CA THR A 253 19.82 -27.47 0.40
C THR A 253 19.93 -26.77 -0.93
N ASP A 254 18.84 -26.70 -1.72
CA ASP A 254 18.85 -26.10 -3.04
C ASP A 254 19.08 -24.58 -2.94
N ASN A 255 19.79 -24.05 -3.91
CA ASN A 255 19.93 -22.61 -4.06
C ASN A 255 18.73 -21.99 -4.81
N THR A 256 18.02 -22.81 -5.59
CA THR A 256 16.86 -22.39 -6.38
C THR A 256 15.59 -22.42 -5.54
N ALA A 257 14.74 -21.43 -5.71
CA ALA A 257 13.39 -21.35 -5.16
C ALA A 257 12.39 -20.96 -6.25
N LEU A 258 11.15 -21.46 -6.12
CA LEU A 258 10.01 -20.95 -6.86
C LEU A 258 9.32 -19.89 -6.00
N LEU A 259 8.87 -18.83 -6.62
CA LEU A 259 8.08 -17.78 -6.02
C LEU A 259 6.77 -17.64 -6.81
N ASP A 260 5.71 -18.27 -6.27
CA ASP A 260 4.36 -18.16 -6.81
C ASP A 260 3.73 -16.86 -6.31
N ILE A 261 3.12 -16.11 -7.20
CA ILE A 261 2.51 -14.81 -6.92
C ILE A 261 1.09 -14.82 -7.42
N VAL A 262 0.15 -14.51 -6.53
CA VAL A 262 -1.27 -14.35 -6.88
C VAL A 262 -1.81 -13.07 -6.26
N GLY A 263 -2.76 -12.46 -6.94
CA GLY A 263 -3.40 -11.25 -6.44
C GLY A 263 -4.69 -10.92 -7.15
N ARG A 264 -5.51 -10.06 -6.51
CA ARG A 264 -6.80 -9.64 -7.07
C ARG A 264 -6.65 -8.72 -8.28
N ASP A 265 -5.55 -7.95 -8.32
CA ASP A 265 -5.34 -6.87 -9.27
C ASP A 265 -4.08 -7.08 -10.12
N GLN A 266 -3.50 -8.27 -10.08
CA GLN A 266 -2.30 -8.65 -10.83
C GLN A 266 -2.45 -10.07 -11.38
N PRO A 267 -1.82 -10.39 -12.52
CA PRO A 267 -1.82 -11.75 -13.06
C PRO A 267 -1.04 -12.71 -12.16
N ASP A 268 -1.45 -13.96 -12.14
CA ASP A 268 -0.72 -15.02 -11.46
C ASP A 268 0.62 -15.26 -12.19
N GLN A 269 1.69 -15.38 -11.40
CA GLN A 269 3.07 -15.54 -11.91
C GLN A 269 3.81 -16.57 -11.10
N GLU A 270 4.67 -17.35 -11.75
CA GLU A 270 5.66 -18.20 -11.11
C GLU A 270 7.06 -17.73 -11.51
N LEU A 271 7.87 -17.32 -10.55
CA LEU A 271 9.24 -16.87 -10.77
C LEU A 271 10.23 -17.91 -10.25
N THR A 272 11.22 -18.21 -11.05
CA THR A 272 12.38 -19.02 -10.63
C THR A 272 13.47 -18.09 -10.12
N LEU A 273 13.89 -18.28 -8.87
CA LEU A 273 14.92 -17.48 -8.20
C LEU A 273 16.10 -18.36 -7.79
N GLU A 274 17.32 -17.83 -7.90
CA GLU A 274 18.54 -18.46 -7.41
C GLU A 274 19.15 -17.63 -6.27
N PHE A 275 19.52 -18.28 -5.16
CA PHE A 275 20.12 -17.61 -4.02
C PHE A 275 21.63 -17.48 -4.19
N ASN A 276 22.13 -16.26 -4.38
CA ASN A 276 23.55 -15.95 -4.37
C ASN A 276 24.06 -15.95 -2.93
N ARG A 277 24.84 -16.96 -2.59
CA ARG A 277 25.37 -17.18 -1.23
C ARG A 277 26.43 -16.15 -0.82
N GLU A 278 27.15 -15.59 -1.76
CA GLU A 278 28.19 -14.59 -1.47
C GLU A 278 27.57 -13.27 -1.06
N ARG A 279 26.60 -12.78 -1.84
CA ARG A 279 25.88 -11.53 -1.61
C ARG A 279 24.63 -11.69 -0.74
N CYS A 280 24.17 -12.91 -0.48
CA CYS A 280 22.93 -13.18 0.24
C CYS A 280 21.68 -12.53 -0.37
N VAL A 281 21.59 -12.47 -1.70
CA VAL A 281 20.46 -11.94 -2.47
C VAL A 281 19.86 -13.01 -3.36
N TRP A 282 18.60 -12.81 -3.73
CA TRP A 282 17.90 -13.62 -4.72
C TRP A 282 18.07 -13.01 -6.10
N GLU A 283 18.51 -13.81 -7.06
CA GLU A 283 18.70 -13.47 -8.45
C GLU A 283 17.60 -14.10 -9.29
N PHE A 284 17.02 -13.34 -10.20
CA PHE A 284 15.96 -13.79 -11.10
C PHE A 284 16.56 -14.66 -12.21
N GLN A 285 15.95 -15.83 -12.43
CA GLN A 285 16.37 -16.77 -13.46
C GLN A 285 15.35 -16.84 -14.62
N GLY A 286 14.09 -16.53 -14.35
CA GLY A 286 13.04 -16.56 -15.34
C GLY A 286 11.65 -16.63 -14.72
N ALA A 287 10.64 -16.48 -15.58
CA ALA A 287 9.24 -16.68 -15.26
C ALA A 287 8.67 -17.77 -16.18
N GLU A 288 7.92 -18.73 -15.62
CA GLU A 288 7.27 -19.79 -16.41
C GLU A 288 5.93 -19.30 -17.00
N THR A 289 5.34 -18.29 -16.40
CA THR A 289 4.09 -17.68 -16.86
C THR A 289 4.39 -16.41 -17.66
N GLU A 290 3.85 -16.34 -18.88
CA GLU A 290 3.90 -15.09 -19.63
C GLU A 290 3.16 -13.99 -18.86
N ARG A 291 3.78 -12.82 -18.74
CA ARG A 291 3.14 -11.64 -18.17
C ARG A 291 1.90 -11.33 -19.02
N TRP A 292 0.74 -11.57 -18.46
CA TRP A 292 -0.50 -11.27 -19.15
C TRP A 292 -0.75 -9.75 -19.11
N LYS A 293 -0.25 -9.06 -20.11
CA LYS A 293 -0.61 -7.66 -20.32
C LYS A 293 -1.95 -7.57 -21.03
N LEU A 294 -2.86 -6.82 -20.45
CA LEU A 294 -4.08 -6.44 -21.17
C LEU A 294 -3.69 -5.82 -22.51
N PRO A 295 -4.36 -6.19 -23.63
CA PRO A 295 -4.05 -5.60 -24.89
C PRO A 295 -4.20 -4.07 -24.81
N PRO A 296 -3.37 -3.32 -25.55
CA PRO A 296 -3.48 -1.87 -25.63
C PRO A 296 -4.92 -1.45 -25.94
N ASP A 297 -5.43 -0.46 -25.22
CA ASP A 297 -6.75 0.10 -25.48
C ASP A 297 -6.61 1.28 -26.46
N PRO A 298 -7.16 1.18 -27.68
CA PRO A 298 -7.02 2.24 -28.70
C PRO A 298 -7.49 3.62 -28.23
N LEU A 299 -8.50 3.64 -27.32
CA LEU A 299 -8.97 4.91 -26.74
C LEU A 299 -7.90 5.53 -25.83
N LEU A 300 -7.31 4.71 -24.92
CA LEU A 300 -6.29 5.19 -23.99
C LEU A 300 -5.02 5.61 -24.73
N GLU A 301 -4.60 4.87 -25.76
CA GLU A 301 -3.49 5.29 -26.64
C GLU A 301 -3.74 6.65 -27.30
N THR A 302 -5.00 6.84 -27.79
CA THR A 302 -5.35 8.11 -28.45
C THR A 302 -5.32 9.27 -27.45
N VAL A 303 -5.79 9.04 -26.22
CA VAL A 303 -5.70 10.02 -25.13
C VAL A 303 -4.24 10.29 -24.75
N ALA A 304 -3.41 9.25 -24.65
CA ALA A 304 -2.01 9.40 -24.30
C ALA A 304 -1.23 10.23 -25.33
N LYS A 305 -1.52 10.08 -26.63
CA LYS A 305 -0.90 10.84 -27.71
C LYS A 305 -1.24 12.36 -27.71
N MET A 306 -2.24 12.77 -26.91
CA MET A 306 -2.59 14.20 -26.78
C MET A 306 -1.62 14.97 -25.88
N LEU A 307 -0.89 14.28 -25.03
CA LEU A 307 0.02 14.88 -24.05
C LEU A 307 1.47 14.63 -24.45
N SER A 308 2.31 15.58 -24.15
CA SER A 308 3.76 15.50 -24.37
C SER A 308 4.49 16.24 -23.25
N PRO A 309 5.82 16.07 -23.09
CA PRO A 309 6.59 16.85 -22.12
C PRO A 309 6.47 18.37 -22.30
N GLU A 310 6.25 18.84 -23.54
CA GLU A 310 6.03 20.25 -23.85
C GLU A 310 4.60 20.72 -23.53
N GLN A 311 3.63 19.79 -23.56
CA GLN A 311 2.24 20.04 -23.22
C GLN A 311 1.74 18.94 -22.25
N PRO A 312 2.19 18.96 -20.96
CA PRO A 312 1.93 17.89 -20.02
C PRO A 312 0.50 17.89 -19.44
N GLU A 313 -0.28 18.95 -19.68
CA GLU A 313 -1.63 19.08 -19.12
C GLU A 313 -2.66 19.43 -20.18
N TRP A 314 -3.85 18.88 -20.01
CA TRP A 314 -5.05 19.27 -20.72
C TRP A 314 -6.25 19.30 -19.76
N SER A 315 -7.13 20.30 -19.91
CA SER A 315 -8.37 20.41 -19.15
C SER A 315 -9.48 20.97 -20.03
N GLY A 316 -10.70 20.42 -19.89
CA GLY A 316 -11.87 20.87 -20.63
C GLY A 316 -13.08 19.99 -20.35
N THR A 317 -14.15 20.20 -21.12
CA THR A 317 -15.35 19.38 -21.06
C THR A 317 -15.15 18.04 -21.79
N PRO A 318 -15.92 16.99 -21.45
CA PRO A 318 -15.88 15.73 -22.19
C PRO A 318 -16.18 15.88 -23.69
N THR A 319 -16.96 16.87 -24.10
CA THR A 319 -17.26 17.16 -25.50
C THR A 319 -16.02 17.71 -26.19
N GLU A 320 -15.35 18.69 -25.60
CA GLU A 320 -14.10 19.26 -26.13
C GLU A 320 -12.98 18.20 -26.19
N LEU A 321 -12.95 17.27 -25.22
CA LEU A 321 -12.02 16.15 -25.28
C LEU A 321 -12.32 15.26 -26.48
N LEU A 322 -13.59 14.92 -26.69
CA LEU A 322 -14.01 14.06 -27.80
C LEU A 322 -13.69 14.68 -29.17
N GLU A 323 -13.85 15.99 -29.31
CA GLU A 323 -13.49 16.73 -30.54
C GLU A 323 -11.99 16.66 -30.88
N ARG A 324 -11.15 16.54 -29.84
CA ARG A 324 -9.68 16.39 -30.00
C ARG A 324 -9.25 14.95 -30.31
N LEU A 325 -10.06 13.97 -29.93
CA LEU A 325 -9.76 12.55 -30.15
C LEU A 325 -10.11 12.12 -31.55
N SER A 326 -9.15 12.10 -32.46
CA SER A 326 -9.36 11.67 -33.84
C SER A 326 -9.77 10.19 -33.91
N GLY A 327 -10.83 9.89 -34.68
CA GLY A 327 -11.27 8.49 -34.92
C GLY A 327 -12.09 7.85 -33.80
N VAL A 328 -12.44 8.58 -32.74
CA VAL A 328 -13.28 8.09 -31.65
C VAL A 328 -14.74 8.47 -31.90
N SER A 329 -15.61 7.48 -32.16
CA SER A 329 -17.04 7.68 -32.44
C SER A 329 -17.88 7.14 -31.27
N ILE A 330 -17.91 7.87 -30.16
CA ILE A 330 -18.72 7.55 -28.96
C ILE A 330 -19.37 8.83 -28.43
N GLN A 331 -20.34 8.70 -27.52
CA GLN A 331 -20.93 9.86 -26.84
C GLN A 331 -20.00 10.35 -25.71
N ALA A 332 -20.01 11.66 -25.42
CA ALA A 332 -19.18 12.27 -24.39
C ALA A 332 -19.38 11.69 -22.98
N ASN A 333 -20.61 11.27 -22.65
CA ASN A 333 -20.89 10.57 -21.39
C ASN A 333 -20.27 9.17 -21.33
N ILE A 334 -20.26 8.45 -22.47
CA ILE A 334 -19.63 7.12 -22.57
C ILE A 334 -18.10 7.26 -22.50
N LEU A 335 -17.52 8.28 -23.18
CA LEU A 335 -16.11 8.60 -23.07
C LEU A 335 -15.71 8.79 -21.59
N THR A 336 -16.42 9.66 -20.89
CA THR A 336 -16.14 9.94 -19.47
C THR A 336 -16.17 8.68 -18.62
N ARG A 337 -17.20 7.84 -18.77
CA ARG A 337 -17.30 6.58 -18.01
C ARG A 337 -16.16 5.62 -18.32
N LYS A 338 -15.79 5.48 -19.59
CA LYS A 338 -14.64 4.67 -19.99
C LYS A 338 -13.33 5.18 -19.34
N LEU A 339 -13.10 6.48 -19.38
CA LEU A 339 -11.90 7.08 -18.74
C LEU A 339 -11.95 6.96 -17.21
N ASN A 340 -13.12 7.13 -16.58
CA ASN A 340 -13.25 6.94 -15.14
C ASN A 340 -12.86 5.51 -14.71
N VAL A 341 -13.31 4.49 -15.45
CA VAL A 341 -13.03 3.08 -15.18
C VAL A 341 -11.59 2.72 -15.49
N SER A 342 -10.97 3.40 -16.45
CA SER A 342 -9.61 3.13 -16.91
C SER A 342 -8.58 4.13 -16.37
N ALA A 343 -8.91 4.86 -15.30
CA ALA A 343 -8.01 5.85 -14.72
C ALA A 343 -6.69 5.23 -14.20
N ASP A 344 -6.77 4.00 -13.68
CA ASP A 344 -5.64 3.19 -13.25
C ASP A 344 -4.73 2.80 -14.44
N ARG A 345 -5.31 2.37 -15.56
CA ARG A 345 -4.54 2.06 -16.76
C ARG A 345 -3.89 3.29 -17.39
N LEU A 346 -4.59 4.44 -17.41
CA LEU A 346 -4.00 5.69 -17.86
C LEU A 346 -2.76 6.06 -17.03
N TYR A 347 -2.85 5.83 -15.72
CA TYR A 347 -1.71 6.10 -14.82
C TYR A 347 -0.59 5.07 -14.99
N ASN A 348 -0.90 3.78 -14.91
CA ASN A 348 0.10 2.71 -14.90
C ASN A 348 0.76 2.49 -16.27
N ASP A 349 -0.02 2.56 -17.38
CA ASP A 349 0.50 2.25 -18.72
C ASP A 349 1.11 3.48 -19.40
N TYR A 350 0.64 4.70 -19.05
CA TYR A 350 1.01 5.93 -19.79
C TYR A 350 1.49 7.09 -18.90
N GLY A 351 1.54 6.90 -17.57
CA GLY A 351 1.93 7.97 -16.63
C GLY A 351 0.96 9.15 -16.59
N ILE A 352 -0.30 8.95 -17.00
CA ILE A 352 -1.29 10.01 -17.10
C ILE A 352 -2.27 9.96 -15.94
N ARG A 353 -2.24 10.99 -15.12
CA ARG A 353 -3.23 11.20 -14.07
C ARG A 353 -4.51 11.78 -14.69
N TYR A 354 -5.62 11.09 -14.48
CA TYR A 354 -6.95 11.51 -14.93
C TYR A 354 -7.80 11.95 -13.75
N GLU A 355 -8.44 13.13 -13.87
CA GLU A 355 -9.39 13.66 -12.91
C GLU A 355 -10.68 14.06 -13.60
N SER A 356 -11.83 13.81 -12.96
CA SER A 356 -13.14 14.23 -13.44
C SER A 356 -13.92 14.90 -12.29
N ARG A 357 -14.39 16.13 -12.52
CA ARG A 357 -15.15 16.89 -11.54
C ARG A 357 -16.45 17.39 -12.14
N ARG A 358 -17.51 17.39 -11.32
CA ARG A 358 -18.78 18.01 -11.70
C ARG A 358 -18.80 19.43 -11.13
N THR A 359 -18.99 20.44 -11.99
CA THR A 359 -19.15 21.85 -11.65
C THR A 359 -20.60 22.28 -11.84
N HIS A 360 -20.93 23.53 -11.52
CA HIS A 360 -22.26 24.10 -11.80
C HIS A 360 -22.52 24.23 -13.31
N GLU A 361 -21.48 24.39 -14.11
CA GLU A 361 -21.52 24.55 -15.58
C GLU A 361 -21.47 23.21 -16.34
N GLY A 362 -21.24 22.09 -15.63
CA GLY A 362 -21.14 20.78 -16.22
C GLY A 362 -19.99 19.95 -15.68
N ARG A 363 -19.58 18.94 -16.41
CA ARG A 363 -18.46 18.07 -16.06
C ARG A 363 -17.18 18.62 -16.72
N VAL A 364 -16.12 18.72 -15.92
CA VAL A 364 -14.77 19.06 -16.39
C VAL A 364 -13.86 17.86 -16.13
N VAL A 365 -13.02 17.54 -17.12
CA VAL A 365 -11.99 16.50 -17.02
C VAL A 365 -10.62 17.14 -17.13
N LYS A 366 -9.64 16.60 -16.41
CA LYS A 366 -8.25 17.01 -16.45
C LYS A 366 -7.36 15.79 -16.68
N LEU A 367 -6.40 15.92 -17.57
CA LEU A 367 -5.35 14.96 -17.86
C LEU A 367 -4.01 15.62 -17.53
N THR A 368 -3.16 14.96 -16.79
CA THR A 368 -1.81 15.46 -16.42
C THR A 368 -0.82 14.34 -16.64
N LEU A 369 0.17 14.56 -17.50
CA LEU A 369 1.32 13.66 -17.65
C LEU A 369 2.22 13.86 -16.43
N GLU A 370 2.28 12.86 -15.56
CA GLU A 370 3.23 12.83 -14.46
C GLU A 370 4.56 12.32 -15.02
N ASN A 371 5.61 13.15 -14.97
CA ASN A 371 6.94 12.69 -15.32
C ASN A 371 7.26 11.50 -14.43
N SER A 372 7.44 10.33 -15.01
CA SER A 372 8.14 9.23 -14.36
C SER A 372 9.49 9.81 -13.97
N GLY A 373 9.70 10.05 -12.68
CA GLY A 373 10.92 10.68 -12.18
C GLY A 373 12.12 9.93 -12.74
N ALA A 374 12.96 10.66 -13.46
CA ALA A 374 14.26 10.21 -13.91
C ALA A 374 15.17 9.88 -12.73
#